data_89a3f17877b6dfcc21c9eb58e48c5ffd
#
_entry.id   89a3f17877b6dfcc21c9eb58e48c5ffd
#
_cell.length_a   1.000
_cell.length_b   1.000
_cell.length_c   1.000
_cell.angle_alpha   90.00
_cell.angle_beta   90.00
_cell.angle_gamma   90.00
#
_symmetry.space_group_name_H-M   'P 1'
#
loop_
_entity.id
_entity.type
_entity.pdbx_description
1 polymer ?
#
loop_
_entity_poly.entity_id
_entity_poly.type
_entity_poly.pdbx_seq_one_letter_code
_entity_poly.pdbx_strand_id
1 'polypeptide(L)'
;MGFLSGKRILVTGVASKLSIAYGIAQAMHREGAELAFTYQNDKLKGRVEEFAAQLGSSIVLECDVAQDESIDGMFAELAKAWPKFDGFVHSIGFAPGDQLDGDYVNAVTRDGFKIAHDISSYSFVAMAKSCRAMLNPGAALLRSEERRVG
;
A
#
# COMPACT_ATOMS: atom_id res chain seq x y z
N MET A 1 15.71 20.27 6.84
CA MET A 1 14.50 20.09 6.01
C MET A 1 14.78 18.91 5.10
N GLY A 2 13.92 17.89 5.17
CA GLY A 2 14.09 16.70 4.35
C GLY A 2 13.70 16.95 2.89
N PHE A 3 14.19 16.09 2.00
CA PHE A 3 13.92 16.23 0.55
C PHE A 3 12.46 15.93 0.15
N LEU A 4 11.66 15.35 1.07
CA LEU A 4 10.22 15.12 0.89
C LEU A 4 9.34 16.17 1.60
N SER A 5 9.90 17.25 2.09
CA SER A 5 9.12 18.32 2.74
C SER A 5 7.99 18.83 1.83
N GLY A 6 6.75 18.83 2.37
CA GLY A 6 5.56 19.23 1.63
C GLY A 6 5.03 18.21 0.63
N LYS A 7 5.62 17.01 0.58
CA LYS A 7 5.11 15.89 -0.23
C LYS A 7 4.09 15.07 0.55
N ARG A 8 3.02 14.67 -0.12
CA ARG A 8 1.93 13.85 0.39
C ARG A 8 2.00 12.47 -0.22
N ILE A 9 2.21 11.46 0.60
CA ILE A 9 2.43 10.07 0.15
C ILE A 9 1.45 9.13 0.86
N LEU A 10 0.72 8.34 0.06
CA LEU A 10 -0.11 7.26 0.56
C LEU A 10 0.73 5.99 0.71
N VAL A 11 0.69 5.35 1.87
CA VAL A 11 1.43 4.10 2.14
C VAL A 11 0.45 2.96 2.38
N THR A 12 0.58 1.90 1.60
CA THR A 12 -0.20 0.67 1.75
C THR A 12 0.65 -0.45 2.29
N GLY A 13 0.02 -1.47 2.87
CA GLY A 13 0.70 -2.71 3.25
C GLY A 13 1.39 -2.68 4.61
N VAL A 14 1.14 -1.70 5.45
CA VAL A 14 1.62 -1.71 6.84
C VAL A 14 0.76 -2.67 7.66
N ALA A 15 1.35 -3.75 8.14
CA ALA A 15 0.68 -4.75 8.98
C ALA A 15 1.38 -4.95 10.33
N SER A 16 2.68 -4.66 10.42
CA SER A 16 3.49 -4.78 11.64
C SER A 16 4.71 -3.86 11.56
N LYS A 17 5.45 -3.76 12.67
CA LYS A 17 6.76 -3.07 12.69
C LYS A 17 7.81 -3.71 11.77
N LEU A 18 7.60 -4.95 11.37
CA LEU A 18 8.48 -5.69 10.45
C LEU A 18 8.07 -5.53 8.98
N SER A 19 6.97 -4.84 8.70
CA SER A 19 6.56 -4.57 7.32
C SER A 19 7.56 -3.67 6.62
N ILE A 20 7.91 -4.00 5.38
CA ILE A 20 8.72 -3.12 4.50
C ILE A 20 8.08 -1.74 4.41
N ALA A 21 6.75 -1.69 4.25
CA ALA A 21 5.98 -0.45 4.21
C ALA A 21 6.19 0.44 5.45
N TYR A 22 6.32 -0.15 6.64
CA TYR A 22 6.55 0.61 7.87
C TYR A 22 7.94 1.28 7.85
N GLY A 23 8.97 0.54 7.46
CA GLY A 23 10.32 1.09 7.30
C GLY A 23 10.39 2.21 6.24
N ILE A 24 9.68 2.04 5.12
CA ILE A 24 9.56 3.08 4.10
C ILE A 24 8.86 4.33 4.67
N ALA A 25 7.72 4.13 5.37
CA ALA A 25 6.97 5.23 5.98
C ALA A 25 7.81 6.02 7.01
N GLN A 26 8.59 5.31 7.85
CA GLN A 26 9.53 5.96 8.79
C GLN A 26 10.57 6.80 8.06
N ALA A 27 11.15 6.28 6.97
CA ALA A 27 12.12 7.02 6.18
C ALA A 27 11.50 8.26 5.53
N MET A 28 10.31 8.13 4.94
CA MET A 28 9.60 9.25 4.32
C MET A 28 9.19 10.32 5.34
N HIS A 29 8.71 9.90 6.53
CA HIS A 29 8.39 10.82 7.63
C HIS A 29 9.64 11.61 8.08
N ARG A 30 10.77 10.92 8.27
CA ARG A 30 12.05 11.55 8.61
C ARG A 30 12.47 12.62 7.58
N GLU A 31 12.17 12.38 6.30
CA GLU A 31 12.46 13.31 5.21
C GLU A 31 11.38 14.38 5.00
N GLY A 32 10.39 14.44 5.89
CA GLY A 32 9.41 15.53 5.95
C GLY A 32 8.13 15.32 5.14
N ALA A 33 7.86 14.10 4.67
CA ALA A 33 6.60 13.81 4.00
C ALA A 33 5.40 13.81 4.95
N GLU A 34 4.26 14.31 4.46
CA GLU A 34 2.95 14.03 5.04
C GLU A 34 2.48 12.66 4.57
N LEU A 35 2.03 11.81 5.49
CA LEU A 35 1.66 10.43 5.19
C LEU A 35 0.17 10.17 5.39
N ALA A 36 -0.38 9.29 4.56
CA ALA A 36 -1.66 8.64 4.76
C ALA A 36 -1.47 7.12 4.65
N PHE A 37 -2.33 6.35 5.29
CA PHE A 37 -2.20 4.90 5.35
C PHE A 37 -3.49 4.20 4.95
N THR A 38 -3.36 2.97 4.47
CA THR A 38 -4.49 2.07 4.27
C THR A 38 -4.40 0.83 5.15
N TYR A 39 -5.54 0.25 5.46
CA TYR A 39 -5.67 -1.07 6.07
C TYR A 39 -6.65 -1.92 5.28
N GLN A 40 -6.46 -3.23 5.28
CA GLN A 40 -7.29 -4.14 4.47
C GLN A 40 -8.62 -4.47 5.14
N ASN A 41 -8.64 -4.64 6.45
CA ASN A 41 -9.79 -5.10 7.22
C ASN A 41 -9.74 -4.62 8.67
N ASP A 42 -10.85 -4.76 9.38
CA ASP A 42 -11.00 -4.28 10.77
C ASP A 42 -9.96 -4.85 11.74
N LYS A 43 -9.44 -6.06 11.49
CA LYS A 43 -8.40 -6.65 12.35
C LYS A 43 -7.10 -5.87 12.32
N LEU A 44 -6.80 -5.21 11.21
CA LEU A 44 -5.59 -4.41 11.03
C LEU A 44 -5.79 -2.94 11.38
N LYS A 45 -7.02 -2.45 11.39
CA LYS A 45 -7.35 -1.03 11.55
C LYS A 45 -6.64 -0.38 12.74
N GLY A 46 -6.88 -0.87 13.95
CA GLY A 46 -6.32 -0.28 15.16
C GLY A 46 -4.80 -0.24 15.19
N ARG A 47 -4.16 -1.27 14.64
CA ARG A 47 -2.70 -1.33 14.54
C ARG A 47 -2.16 -0.32 13.54
N VAL A 48 -2.80 -0.16 12.39
CA VAL A 48 -2.41 0.85 11.38
C VAL A 48 -2.63 2.26 11.90
N GLU A 49 -3.74 2.51 12.61
CA GLU A 49 -4.01 3.79 13.28
C GLU A 49 -2.91 4.15 14.30
N GLU A 50 -2.44 3.18 15.08
CA GLU A 50 -1.33 3.39 16.02
C GLU A 50 -0.04 3.77 15.30
N PHE A 51 0.33 3.08 14.22
CA PHE A 51 1.52 3.39 13.43
C PHE A 51 1.40 4.75 12.73
N ALA A 52 0.23 5.05 12.19
CA ALA A 52 -0.04 6.35 11.57
C ALA A 52 0.15 7.50 12.57
N ALA A 53 -0.41 7.36 13.78
CA ALA A 53 -0.27 8.35 14.83
C ALA A 53 1.20 8.56 15.25
N GLN A 54 2.00 7.50 15.35
CA GLN A 54 3.44 7.59 15.62
C GLN A 54 4.20 8.36 14.55
N LEU A 55 3.71 8.35 13.32
CA LEU A 55 4.28 9.06 12.17
C LEU A 55 3.53 10.36 11.83
N GLY A 56 2.77 10.88 12.80
CA GLY A 56 2.09 12.18 12.67
C GLY A 56 0.92 12.22 11.70
N SER A 57 0.37 11.06 11.32
CA SER A 57 -0.77 10.97 10.41
C SER A 57 -2.05 10.61 11.15
N SER A 58 -3.14 11.26 10.75
CA SER A 58 -4.52 10.90 11.15
C SER A 58 -5.35 10.32 10.00
N ILE A 59 -4.76 10.15 8.81
CA ILE A 59 -5.45 9.65 7.63
C ILE A 59 -5.18 8.16 7.51
N VAL A 60 -6.19 7.36 7.88
CA VAL A 60 -6.14 5.89 7.83
C VAL A 60 -7.44 5.40 7.20
N LEU A 61 -7.35 4.78 6.03
CA LEU A 61 -8.48 4.47 5.17
C LEU A 61 -8.56 2.97 4.88
N GLU A 62 -9.77 2.44 4.80
CA GLU A 62 -9.97 1.06 4.40
C GLU A 62 -9.73 0.90 2.89
N CYS A 63 -9.00 -0.15 2.51
CA CYS A 63 -8.77 -0.51 1.12
C CYS A 63 -8.50 -2.00 0.98
N ASP A 64 -9.46 -2.74 0.46
CA ASP A 64 -9.25 -4.10 -0.02
C ASP A 64 -8.95 -4.05 -1.52
N VAL A 65 -7.70 -4.29 -1.89
CA VAL A 65 -7.25 -4.19 -3.29
C VAL A 65 -7.77 -5.33 -4.19
N ALA A 66 -8.44 -6.31 -3.63
CA ALA A 66 -9.17 -7.32 -4.40
C ALA A 66 -10.51 -6.80 -4.97
N GLN A 67 -10.92 -5.58 -4.60
CA GLN A 67 -12.20 -4.98 -4.97
C GLN A 67 -11.96 -3.59 -5.56
N ASP A 68 -12.30 -3.39 -6.84
CA ASP A 68 -12.13 -2.10 -7.50
C ASP A 68 -12.93 -1.00 -6.80
N GLU A 69 -14.14 -1.31 -6.31
CA GLU A 69 -14.99 -0.38 -5.58
C GLU A 69 -14.37 0.08 -4.26
N SER A 70 -13.61 -0.81 -3.59
CA SER A 70 -12.87 -0.46 -2.37
C SER A 70 -11.71 0.49 -2.68
N ILE A 71 -11.00 0.27 -3.79
CA ILE A 71 -9.93 1.15 -4.26
C ILE A 71 -10.50 2.54 -4.58
N ASP A 72 -11.55 2.60 -5.38
CA ASP A 72 -12.18 3.86 -5.78
C ASP A 72 -12.76 4.62 -4.58
N GLY A 73 -13.42 3.91 -3.67
CA GLY A 73 -13.95 4.47 -2.43
C GLY A 73 -12.87 5.04 -1.52
N MET A 74 -11.74 4.34 -1.38
CA MET A 74 -10.60 4.82 -0.61
C MET A 74 -10.04 6.13 -1.18
N PHE A 75 -9.85 6.22 -2.49
CA PHE A 75 -9.37 7.47 -3.10
C PHE A 75 -10.39 8.59 -3.04
N ALA A 76 -11.70 8.30 -3.10
CA ALA A 76 -12.74 9.29 -2.88
C ALA A 76 -12.69 9.87 -1.46
N GLU A 77 -12.44 9.04 -0.45
CA GLU A 77 -12.25 9.50 0.93
C GLU A 77 -10.95 10.29 1.08
N LEU A 78 -9.84 9.81 0.50
CA LEU A 78 -8.56 10.52 0.52
C LEU A 78 -8.69 11.92 -0.08
N ALA A 79 -9.47 12.08 -1.15
CA ALA A 79 -9.66 13.35 -1.85
C ALA A 79 -10.29 14.43 -0.97
N LYS A 80 -11.04 14.07 0.08
CA LYS A 80 -11.60 15.02 1.04
C LYS A 80 -10.53 15.72 1.85
N ALA A 81 -9.42 15.03 2.17
CA ALA A 81 -8.28 15.58 2.89
C ALA A 81 -7.19 16.05 1.91
N TRP A 82 -6.92 15.26 0.88
CA TRP A 82 -5.89 15.52 -0.14
C TRP A 82 -6.50 15.47 -1.55
N PRO A 83 -7.02 16.58 -2.09
CA PRO A 83 -7.48 16.64 -3.48
C PRO A 83 -6.39 16.31 -4.48
N LYS A 84 -5.13 16.58 -4.10
CA LYS A 84 -3.91 16.25 -4.85
C LYS A 84 -2.86 15.68 -3.91
N PHE A 85 -2.04 14.76 -4.43
CA PHE A 85 -0.94 14.17 -3.67
C PHE A 85 0.22 13.75 -4.60
N ASP A 86 1.35 13.36 -4.03
CA ASP A 86 2.61 13.22 -4.76
C ASP A 86 3.00 11.77 -5.05
N GLY A 87 2.24 10.81 -4.60
CA GLY A 87 2.45 9.42 -4.95
C GLY A 87 2.02 8.43 -3.89
N PHE A 88 2.16 7.15 -4.23
CA PHE A 88 1.88 6.08 -3.28
C PHE A 88 2.97 5.02 -3.24
N VAL A 89 3.05 4.34 -2.12
CA VAL A 89 3.85 3.13 -1.92
C VAL A 89 2.92 1.93 -1.91
N HIS A 90 3.08 1.05 -2.88
CA HIS A 90 2.39 -0.23 -2.95
C HIS A 90 3.28 -1.32 -2.33
N SER A 91 2.93 -1.76 -1.14
CA SER A 91 3.65 -2.79 -0.41
C SER A 91 2.70 -3.94 -0.03
N ILE A 92 1.99 -4.42 -1.03
CA ILE A 92 0.96 -5.46 -0.90
C ILE A 92 1.37 -6.67 -1.71
N GLY A 93 1.33 -7.83 -1.07
CA GLY A 93 1.52 -9.11 -1.71
C GLY A 93 0.73 -10.18 -0.98
N PHE A 94 0.15 -11.09 -1.74
CA PHE A 94 -0.61 -12.21 -1.19
C PHE A 94 -0.53 -13.42 -2.13
N ALA A 95 -0.46 -14.60 -1.54
CA ALA A 95 -0.75 -15.86 -2.21
C ALA A 95 -1.50 -16.76 -1.23
N PRO A 96 -2.42 -17.62 -1.71
CA PRO A 96 -3.06 -18.62 -0.85
C PRO A 96 -2.01 -19.51 -0.16
N GLY A 97 -2.24 -19.85 1.11
CA GLY A 97 -1.25 -20.57 1.92
C GLY A 97 -0.81 -21.92 1.35
N ASP A 98 -1.73 -22.66 0.71
CA ASP A 98 -1.46 -23.93 0.04
C ASP A 98 -0.53 -23.78 -1.18
N GLN A 99 -0.40 -22.58 -1.74
CA GLN A 99 0.54 -22.26 -2.82
C GLN A 99 1.97 -21.97 -2.34
N LEU A 100 2.13 -21.78 -1.02
CA LEU A 100 3.39 -21.41 -0.37
C LEU A 100 4.05 -22.58 0.37
N ASP A 101 3.41 -23.74 0.39
CA ASP A 101 3.88 -24.90 1.13
C ASP A 101 4.59 -25.91 0.21
N GLY A 102 5.79 -26.33 0.64
CA GLY A 102 6.59 -27.30 -0.08
C GLY A 102 7.25 -26.78 -1.35
N ASP A 103 7.35 -27.65 -2.35
CA ASP A 103 7.93 -27.34 -3.67
C ASP A 103 6.93 -26.53 -4.49
N TYR A 104 7.34 -25.32 -4.88
CA TYR A 104 6.50 -24.40 -5.65
C TYR A 104 5.93 -25.01 -6.93
N VAL A 105 6.74 -25.77 -7.69
CA VAL A 105 6.30 -26.35 -8.98
C VAL A 105 5.16 -27.34 -8.77
N ASN A 106 5.16 -28.05 -7.64
CA ASN A 106 4.10 -29.01 -7.29
C ASN A 106 2.90 -28.34 -6.60
N ALA A 107 3.13 -27.27 -5.86
CA ALA A 107 2.10 -26.57 -5.08
C ALA A 107 1.26 -25.62 -5.93
N VAL A 108 1.86 -24.98 -6.94
CA VAL A 108 1.19 -23.94 -7.73
C VAL A 108 0.00 -24.48 -8.51
N THR A 109 -1.12 -23.76 -8.43
CA THR A 109 -2.31 -24.02 -9.25
C THR A 109 -2.63 -22.80 -10.10
N ARG A 110 -3.40 -23.02 -11.17
CA ARG A 110 -3.85 -21.90 -12.02
C ARG A 110 -4.65 -20.86 -11.25
N ASP A 111 -5.54 -21.30 -10.38
CA ASP A 111 -6.40 -20.39 -9.60
C ASP A 111 -5.61 -19.70 -8.50
N GLY A 112 -4.72 -20.40 -7.80
CA GLY A 112 -3.82 -19.78 -6.82
C GLY A 112 -2.91 -18.74 -7.45
N PHE A 113 -2.37 -19.02 -8.64
CA PHE A 113 -1.55 -18.06 -9.40
C PHE A 113 -2.35 -16.82 -9.81
N LYS A 114 -3.59 -17.00 -10.29
CA LYS A 114 -4.48 -15.87 -10.62
C LYS A 114 -4.72 -14.98 -9.41
N ILE A 115 -5.06 -15.56 -8.26
CA ILE A 115 -5.31 -14.82 -7.01
C ILE A 115 -4.05 -14.06 -6.59
N ALA A 116 -2.90 -14.73 -6.59
CA ALA A 116 -1.64 -14.10 -6.21
C ALA A 116 -1.28 -12.94 -7.14
N HIS A 117 -1.46 -13.12 -8.44
CA HIS A 117 -1.16 -12.11 -9.45
C HIS A 117 -2.13 -10.93 -9.40
N ASP A 118 -3.41 -11.20 -9.20
CA ASP A 118 -4.46 -10.18 -9.06
C ASP A 118 -4.17 -9.25 -7.87
N ILE A 119 -3.99 -9.80 -6.69
CA ILE A 119 -3.77 -9.02 -5.47
C ILE A 119 -2.38 -8.36 -5.45
N SER A 120 -1.34 -9.07 -5.90
CA SER A 120 0.03 -8.59 -5.74
C SER A 120 0.52 -7.72 -6.89
N SER A 121 -0.03 -7.88 -8.10
CA SER A 121 0.45 -7.19 -9.31
C SER A 121 -0.61 -6.26 -9.91
N TYR A 122 -1.79 -6.79 -10.25
CA TYR A 122 -2.85 -5.98 -10.86
C TYR A 122 -3.27 -4.80 -9.98
N SER A 123 -3.33 -5.00 -8.67
CA SER A 123 -3.71 -3.94 -7.73
C SER A 123 -2.85 -2.68 -7.82
N PHE A 124 -1.59 -2.78 -8.22
CA PHE A 124 -0.73 -1.61 -8.45
C PHE A 124 -1.27 -0.74 -9.59
N VAL A 125 -1.60 -1.33 -10.73
CA VAL A 125 -2.14 -0.58 -11.86
C VAL A 125 -3.58 -0.13 -11.61
N ALA A 126 -4.37 -0.91 -10.89
CA ALA A 126 -5.73 -0.53 -10.48
C ALA A 126 -5.71 0.73 -9.60
N MET A 127 -4.83 0.78 -8.61
CA MET A 127 -4.62 1.98 -7.79
C MET A 127 -4.15 3.18 -8.61
N ALA A 128 -3.19 2.97 -9.51
CA ALA A 128 -2.68 4.04 -10.38
C ALA A 128 -3.78 4.61 -11.29
N LYS A 129 -4.62 3.73 -11.85
CA LYS A 129 -5.79 4.11 -12.66
C LYS A 129 -6.76 4.97 -11.86
N SER A 130 -7.12 4.53 -10.66
CA SER A 130 -8.10 5.19 -9.80
C SER A 130 -7.64 6.58 -9.35
N CYS A 131 -6.37 6.74 -9.00
CA CYS A 131 -5.85 8.01 -8.46
C CYS A 131 -5.24 8.94 -9.50
N ARG A 132 -5.20 8.56 -10.78
CA ARG A 132 -4.45 9.30 -11.82
C ARG A 132 -4.77 10.80 -11.85
N ALA A 133 -6.05 11.17 -11.72
CA ALA A 133 -6.48 12.56 -11.74
C ALA A 133 -6.08 13.35 -10.48
N MET A 134 -5.72 12.66 -9.39
CA MET A 134 -5.30 13.26 -8.12
C MET A 134 -3.79 13.48 -8.01
N LEU A 135 -3.00 12.95 -8.95
CA LEU A 135 -1.54 13.02 -8.87
C LEU A 135 -1.03 14.40 -9.29
N ASN A 136 -0.09 14.93 -8.50
CA ASN A 136 0.66 16.12 -8.85
C ASN A 136 1.64 15.82 -10.00
N PRO A 137 2.04 16.83 -10.80
CA PRO A 137 3.14 16.68 -11.75
C PRO A 137 4.42 16.20 -11.05
N GLY A 138 5.06 15.17 -11.59
CA GLY A 138 6.25 14.59 -11.00
C GLY A 138 5.97 13.61 -9.82
N ALA A 139 4.72 13.21 -9.63
CA ALA A 139 4.36 12.18 -8.65
C ALA A 139 5.10 10.86 -8.91
N ALA A 140 5.44 10.14 -7.85
CA ALA A 140 6.11 8.84 -7.92
C ALA A 140 5.22 7.72 -7.39
N LEU A 141 5.07 6.66 -8.18
CA LEU A 141 4.38 5.44 -7.77
C LEU A 141 5.42 4.36 -7.55
N LEU A 142 5.51 3.88 -6.31
CA LEU A 142 6.54 2.93 -5.90
C LEU A 142 5.90 1.60 -5.52
N ARG A 143 6.56 0.52 -5.92
CA ARG A 143 6.25 -0.82 -5.44
C ARG A 143 7.43 -1.34 -4.62
N SER A 144 7.15 -1.84 -3.43
CA SER A 144 8.16 -2.59 -2.67
C SER A 144 8.29 -3.99 -3.26
N GLU A 145 9.53 -4.50 -3.29
CA GLU A 145 9.82 -5.86 -3.72
C GLU A 145 10.85 -6.48 -2.78
N GLU A 146 10.58 -7.71 -2.35
CA GLU A 146 11.55 -8.52 -1.62
C GLU A 146 12.01 -9.66 -2.52
N ARG A 147 13.31 -9.72 -2.78
CA ARG A 147 13.92 -10.85 -3.46
C ARG A 147 14.69 -11.68 -2.43
N ARG A 148 14.21 -12.89 -2.16
CA ARG A 148 15.03 -13.88 -1.47
C ARG A 148 16.01 -14.49 -2.43
N VAL A 149 17.29 -14.35 -2.14
CA VAL A 149 18.36 -15.10 -2.79
C VAL A 149 18.60 -16.31 -1.91
N GLY A 150 18.09 -17.46 -2.34
CA GLY A 150 18.35 -18.75 -1.69
C GLY A 150 19.77 -19.24 -1.94
#